data_6ce1028b0ec08536786262670873bff2
#
_entry.id   6ce1028b0ec08536786262670873bff2
#
_cell.length_a   1.000
_cell.length_b   1.000
_cell.length_c   1.000
_cell.angle_alpha   90.00
_cell.angle_beta   90.00
_cell.angle_gamma   90.00
#
_symmetry.space_group_name_H-M   'P 1'
#
loop_
_entity.id
_entity.type
_entity.pdbx_description
1 polymer ?
#
loop_
_entity_poly.entity_id
_entity_poly.type
_entity_poly.pdbx_seq_one_letter_code
_entity_poly.pdbx_strand_id
1 'polypeptide(L)'
;MPQAAVDPVVLAAMIVLRLQTIVSREVTPGDPVVVTVGSLQAGTKSNVIPDSATIALNVRSYSESTRTAVLDAIRRVVVAECEASRSPAPPEFELFDRFPVTDNDATTTQRVATAFAAHFGDRAGTLPLQTASEDFSDLPRSLGVPYTYWGIGGTDPPAYERAEAAGRVSQDIPVNHSAQFAPVLQPTLDTGTEALVVAALAWLAPTPPG
;
A
#
# COMPACT_ATOMS: atom_id res chain seq x y z
N MET A 1 4.28 -17.39 -39.55
CA MET A 1 3.09 -18.29 -39.51
C MET A 1 2.39 -18.11 -38.15
N PRO A 2 1.56 -17.08 -37.98
CA PRO A 2 0.94 -16.78 -36.68
C PRO A 2 -0.01 -17.88 -36.20
N GLN A 3 -0.60 -18.65 -37.11
CA GLN A 3 -1.47 -19.78 -36.78
C GLN A 3 -0.76 -21.00 -36.16
N ALA A 4 0.57 -21.03 -36.21
CA ALA A 4 1.41 -22.09 -35.65
C ALA A 4 2.04 -21.71 -34.29
N ALA A 5 1.70 -20.55 -33.76
CA ALA A 5 2.23 -20.04 -32.50
C ALA A 5 1.11 -19.50 -31.61
N VAL A 6 1.34 -19.52 -30.31
CA VAL A 6 0.58 -18.72 -29.34
C VAL A 6 1.37 -17.42 -29.15
N ASP A 7 0.69 -16.29 -29.21
CA ASP A 7 1.31 -14.97 -29.05
C ASP A 7 1.25 -14.51 -27.58
N PRO A 8 2.38 -14.49 -26.85
CA PRO A 8 2.40 -14.06 -25.45
C PRO A 8 2.06 -12.59 -25.26
N VAL A 9 2.26 -11.73 -26.27
CA VAL A 9 1.89 -10.31 -26.20
C VAL A 9 0.36 -10.17 -26.14
N VAL A 10 -0.34 -10.88 -27.03
CA VAL A 10 -1.82 -10.87 -27.07
C VAL A 10 -2.37 -11.53 -25.80
N LEU A 11 -1.85 -12.68 -25.39
CA LEU A 11 -2.26 -13.36 -24.15
C LEU A 11 -2.08 -12.48 -22.92
N ALA A 12 -0.93 -11.84 -22.78
CA ALA A 12 -0.67 -10.94 -21.65
C ALA A 12 -1.63 -9.74 -21.64
N ALA A 13 -1.94 -9.17 -22.81
CA ALA A 13 -2.93 -8.09 -22.91
C ALA A 13 -4.32 -8.54 -22.46
N MET A 14 -4.77 -9.74 -22.83
CA MET A 14 -6.06 -10.31 -22.39
C MET A 14 -6.07 -10.55 -20.88
N ILE A 15 -4.98 -11.08 -20.32
CA ILE A 15 -4.81 -11.24 -18.87
C ILE A 15 -4.94 -9.89 -18.16
N VAL A 16 -4.22 -8.85 -18.61
CA VAL A 16 -4.26 -7.50 -18.00
C VAL A 16 -5.70 -6.96 -17.97
N LEU A 17 -6.42 -7.08 -19.07
CA LEU A 17 -7.82 -6.62 -19.14
C LEU A 17 -8.72 -7.42 -18.20
N ARG A 18 -8.58 -8.74 -18.15
CA ARG A 18 -9.40 -9.61 -17.29
C ARG A 18 -9.11 -9.37 -15.81
N LEU A 19 -7.86 -9.14 -15.42
CA LEU A 19 -7.49 -8.84 -14.03
C LEU A 19 -8.23 -7.62 -13.45
N GLN A 20 -8.60 -6.63 -14.31
CA GLN A 20 -9.38 -5.47 -13.85
C GLN A 20 -10.78 -5.86 -13.34
N THR A 21 -11.30 -7.01 -13.75
CA THR A 21 -12.62 -7.49 -13.29
C THR A 21 -12.60 -8.02 -11.86
N ILE A 22 -11.45 -8.37 -11.31
CA ILE A 22 -11.33 -8.87 -9.92
C ILE A 22 -11.83 -7.79 -8.95
N VAL A 23 -11.26 -6.58 -9.00
CA VAL A 23 -11.67 -5.49 -8.11
C VAL A 23 -13.10 -5.03 -8.41
N SER A 24 -13.47 -4.95 -9.69
CA SER A 24 -14.77 -4.38 -10.06
C SER A 24 -15.95 -5.35 -9.94
N ARG A 25 -15.74 -6.67 -9.83
CA ARG A 25 -16.79 -7.69 -9.90
C ARG A 25 -16.70 -8.79 -8.84
N GLU A 26 -15.56 -8.99 -8.17
CA GLU A 26 -15.36 -10.10 -7.24
C GLU A 26 -15.05 -9.63 -5.81
N VAL A 27 -14.55 -8.40 -5.64
CA VAL A 27 -14.34 -7.80 -4.32
C VAL A 27 -15.65 -7.21 -3.81
N THR A 28 -15.95 -7.42 -2.53
CA THR A 28 -17.12 -6.85 -1.87
C THR A 28 -17.09 -5.31 -1.93
N PRO A 29 -18.18 -4.63 -2.36
CA PRO A 29 -18.23 -3.19 -2.32
C PRO A 29 -17.95 -2.64 -0.91
N GLY A 30 -16.98 -1.75 -0.81
CA GLY A 30 -16.54 -1.18 0.47
C GLY A 30 -15.24 -1.78 1.01
N ASP A 31 -14.81 -2.95 0.54
CA ASP A 31 -13.49 -3.49 0.86
C ASP A 31 -12.42 -2.77 0.02
N PRO A 32 -11.49 -2.04 0.65
CA PRO A 32 -10.46 -1.33 -0.10
C PRO A 32 -9.43 -2.32 -0.65
N VAL A 33 -9.42 -2.49 -1.96
CA VAL A 33 -8.47 -3.32 -2.70
C VAL A 33 -7.95 -2.57 -3.91
N VAL A 34 -6.66 -2.67 -4.13
CA VAL A 34 -6.00 -2.16 -5.34
C VAL A 34 -5.22 -3.30 -5.99
N VAL A 35 -5.47 -3.53 -7.28
CA VAL A 35 -4.68 -4.41 -8.14
C VAL A 35 -4.10 -3.57 -9.26
N THR A 36 -2.80 -3.44 -9.28
CA THR A 36 -2.09 -2.65 -10.29
C THR A 36 -1.19 -3.55 -11.12
N VAL A 37 -1.29 -3.46 -12.43
CA VAL A 37 -0.28 -4.00 -13.34
C VAL A 37 0.81 -2.96 -13.48
N GLY A 38 1.92 -3.15 -12.77
CA GLY A 38 3.03 -2.22 -12.74
C GLY A 38 4.01 -2.37 -13.91
N SER A 39 4.08 -3.57 -14.49
CA SER A 39 4.95 -3.85 -15.64
C SER A 39 4.38 -4.96 -16.51
N LEU A 40 4.55 -4.82 -17.82
CA LEU A 40 4.32 -5.84 -18.82
C LEU A 40 5.52 -5.85 -19.78
N GLN A 41 6.22 -6.95 -19.87
CA GLN A 41 7.39 -7.11 -20.72
C GLN A 41 7.24 -8.32 -21.63
N ALA A 42 7.31 -8.11 -22.94
CA ALA A 42 7.23 -9.17 -23.95
C ALA A 42 7.92 -8.73 -25.24
N GLY A 43 8.82 -9.57 -25.73
CA GLY A 43 9.51 -9.36 -27.01
C GLY A 43 10.41 -8.12 -27.07
N THR A 44 11.18 -8.03 -28.16
CA THR A 44 12.12 -6.93 -28.41
C THR A 44 12.10 -6.45 -29.87
N LYS A 45 11.42 -7.20 -30.76
CA LYS A 45 11.37 -6.92 -32.20
C LYS A 45 9.93 -6.93 -32.71
N SER A 46 9.61 -6.03 -33.60
CA SER A 46 8.26 -5.83 -34.14
C SER A 46 7.74 -6.95 -35.05
N ASN A 47 8.64 -7.81 -35.56
CA ASN A 47 8.32 -8.85 -36.52
C ASN A 47 8.58 -10.29 -36.00
N VAL A 48 8.77 -10.44 -34.69
CA VAL A 48 9.02 -11.72 -34.04
C VAL A 48 8.05 -11.90 -32.88
N ILE A 49 7.28 -12.99 -32.90
CA ILE A 49 6.47 -13.41 -31.73
C ILE A 49 7.45 -13.90 -30.67
N PRO A 50 7.42 -13.36 -29.44
CA PRO A 50 8.33 -13.78 -28.37
C PRO A 50 7.96 -15.16 -27.81
N ASP A 51 8.86 -15.74 -27.04
CA ASP A 51 8.63 -17.03 -26.37
C ASP A 51 7.86 -16.88 -25.05
N SER A 52 7.91 -15.69 -24.44
CA SER A 52 7.30 -15.44 -23.12
C SER A 52 6.87 -13.98 -22.94
N ALA A 53 6.04 -13.75 -21.95
CA ALA A 53 5.70 -12.46 -21.41
C ALA A 53 5.78 -12.50 -19.87
N THR A 54 6.23 -11.41 -19.27
CA THR A 54 6.27 -11.23 -17.80
C THR A 54 5.37 -10.08 -17.41
N ILE A 55 4.48 -10.33 -16.45
CA ILE A 55 3.58 -9.32 -15.87
C ILE A 55 3.93 -9.18 -14.40
N ALA A 56 4.28 -7.96 -13.95
CA ALA A 56 4.47 -7.65 -12.54
C ALA A 56 3.23 -6.93 -11.99
N LEU A 57 2.71 -7.45 -10.88
CA LEU A 57 1.50 -6.96 -10.23
C LEU A 57 1.82 -6.42 -8.84
N ASN A 58 1.13 -5.37 -8.42
CA ASN A 58 1.06 -4.94 -7.03
C ASN A 58 -0.38 -5.12 -6.53
N VAL A 59 -0.54 -5.77 -5.38
CA VAL A 59 -1.83 -6.00 -4.73
C VAL A 59 -1.80 -5.34 -3.36
N ARG A 60 -2.80 -4.50 -3.07
CA ARG A 60 -2.99 -3.85 -1.76
C ARG A 60 -4.35 -4.20 -1.21
N SER A 61 -4.41 -4.62 0.05
CA SER A 61 -5.65 -4.94 0.77
C SER A 61 -5.46 -4.70 2.26
N TYR A 62 -6.55 -4.56 2.99
CA TYR A 62 -6.53 -4.32 4.44
C TYR A 62 -6.94 -5.55 5.26
N SER A 63 -7.16 -6.69 4.62
CA SER A 63 -7.42 -7.94 5.34
C SER A 63 -6.70 -9.11 4.65
N GLU A 64 -6.22 -10.06 5.43
CA GLU A 64 -5.56 -11.25 4.91
C GLU A 64 -6.53 -12.17 4.15
N SER A 65 -7.81 -12.20 4.56
CA SER A 65 -8.84 -12.95 3.84
C SER A 65 -9.11 -12.38 2.45
N THR A 66 -9.26 -11.07 2.34
CA THR A 66 -9.43 -10.38 1.06
C THR A 66 -8.19 -10.53 0.18
N ARG A 67 -6.99 -10.41 0.78
CA ARG A 67 -5.74 -10.64 0.07
C ARG A 67 -5.67 -12.04 -0.54
N THR A 68 -5.98 -13.06 0.25
CA THR A 68 -5.98 -14.46 -0.21
C THR A 68 -6.98 -14.65 -1.36
N ALA A 69 -8.20 -14.16 -1.22
CA ALA A 69 -9.22 -14.26 -2.26
C ALA A 69 -8.78 -13.58 -3.57
N VAL A 70 -8.16 -12.40 -3.49
CA VAL A 70 -7.65 -11.68 -4.67
C VAL A 70 -6.50 -12.44 -5.34
N LEU A 71 -5.55 -13.00 -4.58
CA LEU A 71 -4.46 -13.79 -5.14
C LEU A 71 -4.96 -15.06 -5.81
N ASP A 72 -5.95 -15.72 -5.24
CA ASP A 72 -6.58 -16.91 -5.83
C ASP A 72 -7.36 -16.55 -7.11
N ALA A 73 -8.05 -15.41 -7.13
CA ALA A 73 -8.69 -14.88 -8.32
C ALA A 73 -7.70 -14.55 -9.43
N ILE A 74 -6.55 -13.95 -9.10
CA ILE A 74 -5.47 -13.67 -10.05
C ILE A 74 -4.97 -14.99 -10.67
N ARG A 75 -4.64 -15.99 -9.85
CA ARG A 75 -4.20 -17.30 -10.36
C ARG A 75 -5.23 -17.94 -11.27
N ARG A 76 -6.48 -17.98 -10.85
CA ARG A 76 -7.59 -18.53 -11.63
C ARG A 76 -7.74 -17.83 -12.99
N VAL A 77 -7.72 -16.51 -13.01
CA VAL A 77 -7.82 -15.72 -14.25
C VAL A 77 -6.66 -16.02 -15.18
N VAL A 78 -5.42 -15.98 -14.68
CA VAL A 78 -4.22 -16.21 -15.50
C VAL A 78 -4.22 -17.62 -16.08
N VAL A 79 -4.52 -18.63 -15.28
CA VAL A 79 -4.60 -20.04 -15.75
C VAL A 79 -5.67 -20.17 -16.83
N ALA A 80 -6.87 -19.62 -16.60
CA ALA A 80 -7.97 -19.72 -17.56
C ALA A 80 -7.66 -19.02 -18.91
N GLU A 81 -7.00 -17.87 -18.89
CA GLU A 81 -6.61 -17.17 -20.12
C GLU A 81 -5.48 -17.93 -20.88
N CYS A 82 -4.55 -18.56 -20.16
CA CYS A 82 -3.54 -19.44 -20.73
C CYS A 82 -4.18 -20.65 -21.41
N GLU A 83 -5.14 -21.29 -20.77
CA GLU A 83 -5.89 -22.44 -21.34
C GLU A 83 -6.71 -22.00 -22.57
N ALA A 84 -7.45 -20.90 -22.48
CA ALA A 84 -8.22 -20.34 -23.59
C ALA A 84 -7.35 -20.02 -24.81
N SER A 85 -6.14 -19.57 -24.57
CA SER A 85 -5.14 -19.24 -25.62
C SER A 85 -4.32 -20.44 -26.08
N ARG A 86 -4.56 -21.64 -25.52
CA ARG A 86 -3.80 -22.86 -25.78
C ARG A 86 -2.28 -22.69 -25.52
N SER A 87 -1.95 -22.04 -24.40
CA SER A 87 -0.56 -21.90 -23.98
C SER A 87 0.13 -23.27 -23.90
N PRO A 88 1.33 -23.44 -24.45
CA PRO A 88 2.02 -24.72 -24.44
C PRO A 88 2.57 -25.12 -23.06
N ALA A 89 2.64 -24.18 -22.14
CA ALA A 89 3.09 -24.38 -20.76
C ALA A 89 2.16 -23.66 -19.77
N PRO A 90 2.04 -24.18 -18.55
CA PRO A 90 1.31 -23.48 -17.49
C PRO A 90 2.02 -22.16 -17.10
N PRO A 91 1.29 -21.16 -16.60
CA PRO A 91 1.91 -19.94 -16.09
C PRO A 91 2.68 -20.20 -14.78
N GLU A 92 3.78 -19.49 -14.60
CA GLU A 92 4.56 -19.48 -13.37
C GLU A 92 4.16 -18.28 -12.51
N PHE A 93 4.18 -18.46 -11.18
CA PHE A 93 3.84 -17.41 -10.22
C PHE A 93 4.92 -17.28 -9.18
N GLU A 94 5.39 -16.06 -8.97
CA GLU A 94 6.31 -15.70 -7.91
C GLU A 94 5.67 -14.63 -7.01
N LEU A 95 5.78 -14.79 -5.70
CA LEU A 95 5.34 -13.82 -4.69
C LEU A 95 6.58 -13.24 -4.03
N PHE A 96 6.73 -11.92 -4.12
CA PHE A 96 7.84 -11.17 -3.53
C PHE A 96 7.33 -9.89 -2.86
N ASP A 97 8.18 -9.22 -2.08
CA ASP A 97 7.88 -7.95 -1.40
C ASP A 97 6.55 -7.98 -0.63
N ARG A 98 6.43 -8.94 0.27
CA ARG A 98 5.24 -9.10 1.10
C ARG A 98 5.35 -8.28 2.37
N PHE A 99 4.44 -7.31 2.53
CA PHE A 99 4.28 -6.52 3.75
C PHE A 99 2.94 -6.89 4.42
N PRO A 100 2.95 -7.19 5.73
CA PRO A 100 1.71 -7.43 6.46
C PRO A 100 0.93 -6.13 6.69
N VAL A 101 -0.35 -6.25 7.03
CA VAL A 101 -1.14 -5.09 7.45
C VAL A 101 -0.57 -4.54 8.75
N THR A 102 -0.34 -3.23 8.82
CA THR A 102 -0.04 -2.50 10.05
C THR A 102 -1.36 -2.21 10.76
N ASP A 103 -1.70 -3.08 11.71
CA ASP A 103 -2.94 -3.01 12.50
C ASP A 103 -2.60 -2.59 13.94
N ASN A 104 -2.92 -1.36 14.28
CA ASN A 104 -2.62 -0.76 15.56
C ASN A 104 -3.44 -1.40 16.70
N ASP A 105 -2.78 -1.85 17.76
CA ASP A 105 -3.46 -2.30 18.98
C ASP A 105 -4.27 -1.16 19.61
N ALA A 106 -5.56 -1.40 19.86
CA ALA A 106 -6.48 -0.37 20.30
C ALA A 106 -6.09 0.24 21.67
N THR A 107 -5.63 -0.59 22.62
CA THR A 107 -5.25 -0.16 23.96
C THR A 107 -3.96 0.67 23.92
N THR A 108 -2.97 0.21 23.20
CA THR A 108 -1.69 0.91 23.02
C THR A 108 -1.92 2.24 22.30
N THR A 109 -2.72 2.24 21.26
CA THR A 109 -3.06 3.46 20.50
C THR A 109 -3.80 4.47 21.36
N GLN A 110 -4.80 4.04 22.13
CA GLN A 110 -5.55 4.95 23.00
C GLN A 110 -4.64 5.61 24.06
N ARG A 111 -3.71 4.87 24.63
CA ARG A 111 -2.77 5.40 25.61
C ARG A 111 -1.88 6.50 25.02
N VAL A 112 -1.31 6.25 23.86
CA VAL A 112 -0.46 7.22 23.16
C VAL A 112 -1.29 8.41 22.65
N ALA A 113 -2.47 8.17 22.08
CA ALA A 113 -3.37 9.23 21.63
C ALA A 113 -3.79 10.18 22.75
N THR A 114 -4.07 9.65 23.95
CA THR A 114 -4.39 10.48 25.14
C THR A 114 -3.21 11.37 25.52
N ALA A 115 -1.99 10.83 25.52
CA ALA A 115 -0.78 11.62 25.80
C ALA A 115 -0.52 12.69 24.72
N PHE A 116 -0.73 12.36 23.45
CA PHE A 116 -0.61 13.31 22.35
C PHE A 116 -1.66 14.42 22.43
N ALA A 117 -2.91 14.10 22.71
CA ALA A 117 -3.96 15.10 22.90
C ALA A 117 -3.64 16.07 24.03
N ALA A 118 -3.10 15.56 25.14
CA ALA A 118 -2.69 16.39 26.28
C ALA A 118 -1.50 17.31 25.96
N HIS A 119 -0.55 16.86 25.14
CA HIS A 119 0.66 17.61 24.81
C HIS A 119 0.50 18.55 23.61
N PHE A 120 -0.08 18.05 22.52
CA PHE A 120 -0.19 18.74 21.24
C PHE A 120 -1.52 19.49 21.05
N GLY A 121 -2.54 19.24 21.89
CA GLY A 121 -3.86 19.84 21.73
C GLY A 121 -4.48 19.55 20.37
N ASP A 122 -4.98 20.58 19.69
CA ASP A 122 -5.64 20.49 18.40
C ASP A 122 -4.72 20.02 17.25
N ARG A 123 -3.40 19.96 17.47
CA ARG A 123 -2.45 19.40 16.49
C ARG A 123 -2.45 17.86 16.48
N ALA A 124 -3.00 17.21 17.52
CA ALA A 124 -3.13 15.75 17.55
C ALA A 124 -4.47 15.35 16.93
N GLY A 125 -4.42 14.47 15.95
CA GLY A 125 -5.60 14.00 15.23
C GLY A 125 -5.56 12.52 14.90
N THR A 126 -6.58 12.05 14.18
CA THR A 126 -6.63 10.68 13.67
C THR A 126 -6.26 10.67 12.20
N LEU A 127 -5.29 9.85 11.84
CA LEU A 127 -4.97 9.61 10.43
C LEU A 127 -6.07 8.77 9.78
N PRO A 128 -6.51 9.13 8.58
CA PRO A 128 -7.34 8.24 7.77
C PRO A 128 -6.57 6.98 7.39
N LEU A 129 -7.30 5.97 6.94
CA LEU A 129 -6.71 4.74 6.44
C LEU A 129 -5.63 5.02 5.39
N GLN A 130 -4.42 4.51 5.61
CA GLN A 130 -3.28 4.74 4.74
C GLN A 130 -3.12 3.59 3.75
N THR A 131 -2.77 3.89 2.51
CA THR A 131 -2.56 2.88 1.45
C THR A 131 -1.08 2.55 1.22
N ALA A 132 -0.16 3.21 1.93
CA ALA A 132 1.26 2.91 1.86
C ALA A 132 1.57 1.52 2.43
N SER A 133 2.59 0.86 1.88
CA SER A 133 3.11 -0.39 2.43
C SER A 133 4.19 -0.06 3.46
N GLU A 134 4.17 -0.74 4.60
CA GLU A 134 5.08 -0.53 5.72
C GLU A 134 5.57 -1.88 6.26
N ASP A 135 6.84 -1.94 6.61
CA ASP A 135 7.46 -3.09 7.28
C ASP A 135 7.53 -2.93 8.82
N PHE A 136 7.12 -1.76 9.33
CA PHE A 136 7.13 -1.43 10.75
C PHE A 136 6.53 -2.55 11.62
N SER A 137 5.41 -3.13 11.18
CA SER A 137 4.69 -4.13 11.97
C SER A 137 5.42 -5.49 12.06
N ASP A 138 6.43 -5.75 11.23
CA ASP A 138 7.15 -7.03 11.24
C ASP A 138 7.92 -7.25 12.54
N LEU A 139 8.57 -6.20 13.05
CA LEU A 139 9.32 -6.29 14.30
C LEU A 139 8.43 -6.61 15.53
N PRO A 140 7.40 -5.81 15.86
CA PRO A 140 6.55 -6.12 17.01
C PRO A 140 5.76 -7.42 16.83
N ARG A 141 5.34 -7.76 15.62
CA ARG A 141 4.66 -9.05 15.33
C ARG A 141 5.57 -10.24 15.59
N SER A 142 6.85 -10.17 15.18
CA SER A 142 7.82 -11.24 15.45
C SER A 142 8.08 -11.44 16.94
N LEU A 143 7.94 -10.39 17.74
CA LEU A 143 8.09 -10.41 19.19
C LEU A 143 6.76 -10.74 19.92
N GLY A 144 5.62 -10.80 19.22
CA GLY A 144 4.32 -11.03 19.83
C GLY A 144 3.87 -9.91 20.77
N VAL A 145 4.29 -8.66 20.52
CA VAL A 145 3.96 -7.50 21.37
C VAL A 145 2.99 -6.57 20.67
N PRO A 146 2.08 -5.91 21.44
CA PRO A 146 1.19 -4.89 20.89
C PRO A 146 1.98 -3.66 20.44
N TYR A 147 1.48 -2.96 19.43
CA TYR A 147 2.14 -1.78 18.87
C TYR A 147 1.14 -0.72 18.43
N THR A 148 1.63 0.49 18.23
CA THR A 148 0.92 1.56 17.54
C THR A 148 1.87 2.29 16.59
N TYR A 149 1.36 2.60 15.41
CA TYR A 149 2.03 3.36 14.37
C TYR A 149 1.29 4.67 14.15
N TRP A 150 2.00 5.78 14.13
CA TRP A 150 1.44 7.12 13.90
C TRP A 150 2.22 7.88 12.86
N GLY A 151 1.60 8.87 12.24
CA GLY A 151 2.21 9.76 11.28
C GLY A 151 2.52 11.13 11.87
N ILE A 152 3.47 11.82 11.26
CA ILE A 152 3.84 13.20 11.56
C ILE A 152 3.73 14.00 10.27
N GLY A 153 3.08 15.18 10.33
CA GLY A 153 3.01 16.10 9.20
C GLY A 153 4.40 16.65 8.85
N GLY A 154 4.78 16.55 7.59
CA GLY A 154 6.05 17.06 7.08
C GLY A 154 5.91 18.23 6.09
N THR A 155 4.70 18.59 5.70
CA THR A 155 4.45 19.71 4.79
C THR A 155 4.47 21.02 5.55
N ASP A 156 4.93 22.10 4.89
CA ASP A 156 4.84 23.47 5.43
C ASP A 156 3.38 23.81 5.77
N PRO A 157 3.05 24.10 7.06
CA PRO A 157 1.66 24.29 7.46
C PRO A 157 0.94 25.38 6.66
N PRO A 158 1.49 26.59 6.46
CA PRO A 158 0.85 27.61 5.63
C PRO A 158 0.62 27.20 4.17
N ALA A 159 1.51 26.37 3.60
CA ALA A 159 1.31 25.86 2.24
C ALA A 159 0.17 24.87 2.18
N TYR A 160 0.10 23.96 3.16
CA TYR A 160 -0.97 22.97 3.26
C TYR A 160 -2.33 23.64 3.45
N GLU A 161 -2.45 24.58 4.40
CA GLU A 161 -3.69 25.32 4.67
C GLU A 161 -4.21 26.09 3.45
N ARG A 162 -3.32 26.71 2.69
CA ARG A 162 -3.70 27.38 1.43
C ARG A 162 -4.22 26.40 0.39
N ALA A 163 -3.56 25.26 0.24
CA ALA A 163 -3.95 24.23 -0.71
C ALA A 163 -5.30 23.60 -0.32
N GLU A 164 -5.50 23.36 0.99
CA GLU A 164 -6.75 22.82 1.54
C GLU A 164 -7.92 23.78 1.35
N ALA A 165 -7.74 25.05 1.70
CA ALA A 165 -8.76 26.09 1.50
C ALA A 165 -9.15 26.28 0.03
N ALA A 166 -8.21 26.01 -0.89
CA ALA A 166 -8.45 26.04 -2.33
C ALA A 166 -8.99 24.74 -2.91
N GLY A 167 -9.10 23.65 -2.12
CA GLY A 167 -9.47 22.32 -2.61
C GLY A 167 -8.43 21.70 -3.56
N ARG A 168 -7.15 22.07 -3.42
CA ARG A 168 -6.07 21.75 -4.35
C ARG A 168 -4.91 20.96 -3.71
N VAL A 169 -5.14 20.30 -2.59
CA VAL A 169 -4.08 19.55 -1.88
C VAL A 169 -3.38 18.55 -2.82
N SER A 170 -4.15 17.80 -3.61
CA SER A 170 -3.61 16.78 -4.52
C SER A 170 -2.79 17.35 -5.69
N GLN A 171 -2.95 18.64 -6.02
CA GLN A 171 -2.23 19.33 -7.10
C GLN A 171 -1.04 20.11 -6.58
N ASP A 172 -1.19 20.76 -5.43
CA ASP A 172 -0.23 21.76 -4.93
C ASP A 172 0.75 21.18 -3.88
N ILE A 173 0.40 20.05 -3.25
CA ILE A 173 1.25 19.40 -2.24
C ILE A 173 1.90 18.14 -2.85
N PRO A 174 3.25 18.11 -2.96
CA PRO A 174 3.96 16.94 -3.45
C PRO A 174 3.71 15.70 -2.58
N VAL A 175 3.41 14.58 -3.20
CA VAL A 175 3.22 13.29 -2.52
C VAL A 175 4.51 12.47 -2.49
N ASN A 176 4.55 11.42 -1.68
CA ASN A 176 5.64 10.45 -1.66
C ASN A 176 5.94 9.96 -3.10
N HIS A 177 7.21 9.69 -3.39
CA HIS A 177 7.75 9.35 -4.70
C HIS A 177 7.78 10.50 -5.73
N SER A 178 7.32 11.71 -5.37
CA SER A 178 7.58 12.89 -6.19
C SER A 178 9.04 13.37 -5.98
N ALA A 179 9.70 13.79 -7.06
CA ALA A 179 11.01 14.42 -6.96
C ALA A 179 11.01 15.75 -6.19
N GLN A 180 9.82 16.31 -5.97
CA GLN A 180 9.61 17.55 -5.21
C GLN A 180 9.18 17.30 -3.76
N PHE A 181 8.98 16.02 -3.36
CA PHE A 181 8.64 15.70 -1.98
C PHE A 181 9.84 15.97 -1.06
N ALA A 182 9.69 16.94 -0.18
CA ALA A 182 10.68 17.29 0.82
C ALA A 182 9.97 17.79 2.09
N PRO A 183 10.02 17.03 3.19
CA PRO A 183 9.54 17.53 4.47
C PRO A 183 10.30 18.80 4.88
N VAL A 184 9.58 19.77 5.43
CA VAL A 184 10.22 20.95 6.01
C VAL A 184 10.96 20.56 7.29
N LEU A 185 12.17 21.15 7.48
CA LEU A 185 13.00 20.79 8.62
C LEU A 185 12.30 21.11 9.95
N GLN A 186 11.77 22.31 10.04
CA GLN A 186 10.99 22.79 11.18
C GLN A 186 9.57 23.17 10.69
N PRO A 187 8.53 22.77 11.43
CA PRO A 187 8.51 22.15 12.78
C PRO A 187 8.58 20.60 12.78
N THR A 188 8.86 19.93 11.66
CA THR A 188 8.79 18.46 11.55
C THR A 188 9.72 17.75 12.54
N LEU A 189 10.98 18.20 12.65
CA LEU A 189 11.97 17.61 13.56
C LEU A 189 11.56 17.75 15.03
N ASP A 190 11.14 18.93 15.43
CA ASP A 190 10.71 19.17 16.81
C ASP A 190 9.48 18.34 17.14
N THR A 191 8.46 18.38 16.29
CA THR A 191 7.24 17.59 16.47
C THR A 191 7.54 16.07 16.53
N GLY A 192 8.43 15.59 15.66
CA GLY A 192 8.82 14.18 15.67
C GLY A 192 9.54 13.77 16.93
N THR A 193 10.47 14.59 17.40
CA THR A 193 11.21 14.34 18.64
C THR A 193 10.28 14.39 19.86
N GLU A 194 9.42 15.41 19.94
CA GLU A 194 8.43 15.54 21.01
C GLU A 194 7.47 14.34 21.03
N ALA A 195 6.96 13.90 19.87
CA ALA A 195 6.06 12.76 19.78
C ALA A 195 6.69 11.48 20.32
N LEU A 196 7.95 11.21 19.97
CA LEU A 196 8.68 10.04 20.50
C LEU A 196 8.85 10.12 22.02
N VAL A 197 9.24 11.28 22.54
CA VAL A 197 9.42 11.50 23.98
C VAL A 197 8.08 11.35 24.71
N VAL A 198 7.02 11.98 24.24
CA VAL A 198 5.68 11.90 24.86
C VAL A 198 5.15 10.47 24.83
N ALA A 199 5.29 9.75 23.72
CA ALA A 199 4.91 8.36 23.64
C ALA A 199 5.70 7.49 24.63
N ALA A 200 7.02 7.68 24.75
CA ALA A 200 7.85 6.95 25.71
C ALA A 200 7.44 7.25 27.16
N LEU A 201 7.23 8.51 27.50
CA LEU A 201 6.80 8.92 28.84
C LEU A 201 5.42 8.40 29.21
N ALA A 202 4.51 8.21 28.26
CA ALA A 202 3.22 7.57 28.50
C ALA A 202 3.34 6.17 29.08
N TRP A 203 4.48 5.49 28.90
CA TRP A 203 4.78 4.14 29.42
C TRP A 203 5.73 4.15 30.61
N LEU A 204 6.72 5.05 30.61
CA LEU A 204 7.84 5.06 31.54
C LEU A 204 7.64 6.03 32.72
N ALA A 205 6.75 7.00 32.62
CA ALA A 205 6.49 7.90 33.72
C ALA A 205 5.84 7.15 34.89
N PRO A 206 6.26 7.43 36.16
CA PRO A 206 5.61 6.85 37.33
C PRO A 206 4.11 7.19 37.34
N THR A 207 3.27 6.21 37.64
CA THR A 207 1.84 6.47 37.87
C THR A 207 1.74 7.43 39.07
N PRO A 208 1.03 8.57 38.97
CA PRO A 208 0.85 9.44 40.12
C PRO A 208 0.24 8.64 41.26
N PRO A 209 0.68 8.85 42.54
CA PRO A 209 0.06 8.20 43.67
C PRO A 209 -1.42 8.62 43.71
N GLY A 210 -2.30 7.60 43.74
CA GLY A 210 -3.74 7.75 43.84
C GLY A 210 -4.18 8.36 45.16
#